data_af1957f768a1bb74576444e8051f56bd
#
_entry.id   af1957f768a1bb74576444e8051f56bd
#
_cell.length_a   1.000
_cell.length_b   1.000
_cell.length_c   1.000
_cell.angle_alpha   90.00
_cell.angle_beta   90.00
_cell.angle_gamma   90.00
#
_symmetry.space_group_name_H-M   'P 1'
#
loop_
_entity.id
_entity.type
_entity.pdbx_description
1 polymer ?
#
loop_
_entity_poly.entity_id
_entity_poly.type
_entity_poly.pdbx_seq_one_letter_code
_entity_poly.pdbx_strand_id
1 'polypeptide(L)'
;MPHLKDIRTSLEVGFPENGVPEAFLRYRGKVMRTIEAVTEFPFEDAQFEVVLMDGAAVSAARVREAHRVLRPDRRLFFVVPEKVKEQDEGYTLPEIYSLVRCGFNIVDVERPHWWTFGRRGRTLTICAQKKTWKTVSNTYRPYL
;
A
#
# COMPACT_ATOMS: atom_id res chain seq x y z
N MET A 1 -12.22 -27.77 11.36
CA MET A 1 -12.34 -27.03 10.12
C MET A 1 -11.45 -25.83 10.14
N PRO A 2 -10.56 -25.69 9.17
CA PRO A 2 -9.72 -24.51 9.14
C PRO A 2 -10.62 -23.28 9.01
N HIS A 3 -10.33 -22.30 9.79
CA HIS A 3 -11.13 -21.09 9.78
C HIS A 3 -10.85 -20.32 8.51
N LEU A 4 -11.89 -20.02 7.75
CA LEU A 4 -11.75 -19.23 6.52
C LEU A 4 -11.07 -17.89 6.77
N LYS A 5 -11.24 -17.33 7.97
CA LYS A 5 -10.58 -16.09 8.36
C LYS A 5 -9.06 -16.20 8.43
N ASP A 6 -8.51 -17.41 8.50
CA ASP A 6 -7.06 -17.61 8.49
C ASP A 6 -6.49 -17.64 7.08
N ILE A 7 -7.37 -17.66 6.08
CA ILE A 7 -6.97 -17.65 4.68
C ILE A 7 -6.97 -16.20 4.19
N ARG A 8 -5.80 -15.58 4.21
CA ARG A 8 -5.65 -14.23 3.67
C ARG A 8 -5.52 -14.30 2.16
N THR A 9 -6.18 -13.36 1.51
CA THR A 9 -6.03 -13.15 0.06
C THR A 9 -5.24 -11.87 -0.16
N SER A 10 -4.19 -11.95 -0.95
CA SER A 10 -3.39 -10.78 -1.29
C SER A 10 -3.35 -10.54 -2.78
N LEU A 11 -3.29 -9.27 -3.16
CA LEU A 11 -3.12 -8.82 -4.53
C LEU A 11 -1.76 -8.13 -4.66
N GLU A 12 -1.00 -8.53 -5.66
CA GLU A 12 0.30 -7.94 -5.97
C GLU A 12 0.21 -7.21 -7.29
N VAL A 13 0.55 -5.92 -7.29
CA VAL A 13 0.34 -5.04 -8.43
C VAL A 13 1.67 -4.49 -8.95
N GLY A 14 1.97 -4.79 -10.20
CA GLY A 14 3.05 -4.17 -10.92
C GLY A 14 4.46 -4.67 -10.62
N PHE A 15 4.60 -5.77 -9.89
CA PHE A 15 5.92 -6.30 -9.59
C PHE A 15 6.53 -7.01 -10.80
N PRO A 16 7.86 -6.90 -10.98
CA PRO A 16 8.53 -7.61 -12.05
C PRO A 16 8.51 -9.13 -11.82
N GLU A 17 8.91 -9.89 -12.85
CA GLU A 17 8.92 -11.35 -12.79
C GLU A 17 9.72 -11.92 -11.62
N ASN A 18 10.77 -11.24 -11.19
CA ASN A 18 11.54 -11.67 -10.01
C ASN A 18 10.77 -11.54 -8.71
N GLY A 19 9.56 -11.04 -8.77
CA GLY A 19 8.64 -11.10 -7.65
C GLY A 19 8.71 -9.93 -6.69
N VAL A 20 8.11 -10.16 -5.55
CA VAL A 20 7.89 -9.17 -4.52
C VAL A 20 9.16 -9.02 -3.67
N PRO A 21 9.56 -7.77 -3.32
CA PRO A 21 10.69 -7.56 -2.43
C PRO A 21 10.54 -8.32 -1.12
N GLU A 22 11.67 -8.76 -0.58
CA GLU A 22 11.70 -9.52 0.67
C GLU A 22 10.96 -8.83 1.81
N ALA A 23 11.03 -7.51 1.85
CA ALA A 23 10.35 -6.71 2.87
C ALA A 23 8.83 -6.94 2.91
N PHE A 24 8.24 -7.40 1.81
CA PHE A 24 6.80 -7.62 1.72
C PHE A 24 6.38 -9.08 1.96
N LEU A 25 7.32 -10.01 1.97
CA LEU A 25 6.97 -11.43 2.03
C LEU A 25 6.13 -11.77 3.27
N ARG A 26 6.39 -11.11 4.38
CA ARG A 26 5.65 -11.33 5.63
C ARG A 26 4.20 -10.87 5.56
N TYR A 27 3.85 -10.04 4.60
CA TYR A 27 2.48 -9.51 4.45
C TYR A 27 1.65 -10.30 3.47
N ARG A 28 2.26 -11.18 2.71
CA ARG A 28 1.55 -12.00 1.73
C ARG A 28 0.53 -12.89 2.40
N GLY A 29 -0.62 -13.03 1.74
CA GLY A 29 -1.61 -14.03 2.11
C GLY A 29 -1.27 -15.40 1.53
N LYS A 30 -2.01 -16.41 1.95
CA LYS A 30 -1.86 -17.77 1.41
C LYS A 30 -2.38 -17.88 -0.02
N VAL A 31 -3.39 -17.09 -0.35
CA VAL A 31 -3.92 -17.02 -1.71
C VAL A 31 -3.45 -15.69 -2.30
N MET A 32 -2.71 -15.76 -3.40
CA MET A 32 -2.13 -14.59 -4.02
C MET A 32 -2.61 -14.45 -5.46
N ARG A 33 -2.92 -13.22 -5.83
CA ARG A 33 -3.19 -12.85 -7.21
C ARG A 33 -2.19 -11.78 -7.62
N THR A 34 -1.75 -11.85 -8.86
CA THR A 34 -0.76 -10.90 -9.39
C THR A 34 -1.31 -10.27 -10.64
N ILE A 35 -1.20 -8.96 -10.74
CA ILE A 35 -1.61 -8.23 -11.94
C ILE A 35 -0.55 -7.21 -12.33
N GLU A 36 -0.59 -6.81 -13.59
CA GLU A 36 0.21 -5.70 -14.07
C GLU A 36 -0.32 -4.37 -13.53
N ALA A 37 0.44 -3.30 -13.73
CA ALA A 37 0.10 -1.97 -13.27
C ALA A 37 -0.97 -1.32 -14.16
N VAL A 38 -2.15 -1.91 -14.16
CA VAL A 38 -3.31 -1.37 -14.88
C VAL A 38 -4.04 -0.34 -14.02
N THR A 39 -4.88 0.48 -14.62
CA THR A 39 -5.62 1.51 -13.91
C THR A 39 -6.99 1.07 -13.41
N GLU A 40 -7.47 -0.06 -13.91
CA GLU A 40 -8.71 -0.67 -13.41
C GLU A 40 -8.39 -2.13 -13.07
N PHE A 41 -8.58 -2.49 -11.82
CA PHE A 41 -8.29 -3.85 -11.39
C PHE A 41 -9.47 -4.78 -11.73
N PRO A 42 -9.21 -5.94 -12.34
CA PRO A 42 -10.26 -6.85 -12.79
C PRO A 42 -10.82 -7.68 -11.63
N PHE A 43 -11.20 -7.04 -10.55
CA PHE A 43 -11.70 -7.69 -9.35
C PHE A 43 -12.89 -6.93 -8.78
N GLU A 44 -13.66 -7.62 -7.97
CA GLU A 44 -14.80 -7.03 -7.29
C GLU A 44 -14.37 -6.18 -6.10
N ASP A 45 -15.29 -5.38 -5.59
CA ASP A 45 -15.08 -4.58 -4.39
C ASP A 45 -14.85 -5.50 -3.19
N ALA A 46 -14.00 -5.06 -2.29
CA ALA A 46 -13.77 -5.74 -1.02
C ALA A 46 -13.41 -7.22 -1.16
N GLN A 47 -12.51 -7.52 -2.09
CA GLN A 47 -12.11 -8.90 -2.39
C GLN A 47 -10.84 -9.32 -1.67
N PHE A 48 -9.96 -8.39 -1.33
CA PHE A 48 -8.62 -8.71 -0.80
C PHE A 48 -8.42 -8.23 0.62
N GLU A 49 -7.59 -8.98 1.35
CA GLU A 49 -7.15 -8.63 2.70
C GLU A 49 -5.90 -7.74 2.68
N VAL A 50 -5.08 -7.88 1.65
CA VAL A 50 -3.82 -7.15 1.51
C VAL A 50 -3.62 -6.80 0.05
N VAL A 51 -3.18 -5.58 -0.21
CA VAL A 51 -2.66 -5.18 -1.53
C VAL A 51 -1.21 -4.77 -1.36
N LEU A 52 -0.34 -5.39 -2.13
CA LEU A 52 1.06 -5.04 -2.22
C LEU A 52 1.29 -4.40 -3.57
N MET A 53 1.84 -3.20 -3.60
CA MET A 53 2.03 -2.45 -4.84
C MET A 53 3.51 -2.09 -5.02
N ASP A 54 4.03 -2.33 -6.21
CA ASP A 54 5.38 -1.88 -6.54
C ASP A 54 5.42 -0.36 -6.56
N GLY A 55 6.51 0.22 -6.07
CA GLY A 55 6.63 1.67 -6.00
C GLY A 55 6.47 2.37 -7.34
N ALA A 56 6.93 1.74 -8.42
CA ALA A 56 6.77 2.27 -9.77
C ALA A 56 5.32 2.27 -10.25
N ALA A 57 4.46 1.47 -9.61
CA ALA A 57 3.03 1.38 -9.96
C ALA A 57 2.15 2.34 -9.17
N VAL A 58 2.69 2.99 -8.15
CA VAL A 58 1.90 3.86 -7.27
C VAL A 58 1.41 5.09 -8.05
N SER A 59 0.10 5.28 -8.04
CA SER A 59 -0.55 6.44 -8.64
C SER A 59 -1.89 6.66 -7.95
N ALA A 60 -2.45 7.84 -8.11
CA ALA A 60 -3.76 8.16 -7.53
C ALA A 60 -4.84 7.17 -8.00
N ALA A 61 -4.83 6.83 -9.29
CA ALA A 61 -5.82 5.89 -9.84
C ALA A 61 -5.66 4.50 -9.24
N ARG A 62 -4.43 4.01 -9.12
CA ARG A 62 -4.19 2.68 -8.57
C ARG A 62 -4.42 2.62 -7.07
N VAL A 63 -4.13 3.69 -6.35
CA VAL A 63 -4.46 3.77 -4.92
C VAL A 63 -5.97 3.71 -4.73
N ARG A 64 -6.75 4.38 -5.57
CA ARG A 64 -8.21 4.29 -5.51
C ARG A 64 -8.70 2.87 -5.80
N GLU A 65 -8.10 2.19 -6.76
CA GLU A 65 -8.47 0.80 -7.06
C GLU A 65 -8.07 -0.14 -5.92
N ALA A 66 -6.92 0.08 -5.32
CA ALA A 66 -6.52 -0.68 -4.12
C ALA A 66 -7.54 -0.49 -3.00
N HIS A 67 -8.00 0.74 -2.81
CA HIS A 67 -9.03 1.03 -1.82
C HIS A 67 -10.32 0.25 -2.13
N ARG A 68 -10.74 0.25 -3.38
CA ARG A 68 -11.97 -0.42 -3.79
C ARG A 68 -11.92 -1.93 -3.53
N VAL A 69 -10.81 -2.58 -3.91
CA VAL A 69 -10.70 -4.04 -3.82
C VAL A 69 -10.32 -4.55 -2.43
N LEU A 70 -9.87 -3.67 -1.54
CA LEU A 70 -9.56 -4.05 -0.17
C LEU A 70 -10.83 -4.13 0.67
N ARG A 71 -10.87 -5.13 1.53
CA ARG A 71 -11.90 -5.20 2.56
C ARG A 71 -11.72 -4.08 3.58
N PRO A 72 -12.78 -3.68 4.27
CA PRO A 72 -12.69 -2.64 5.31
C PRO A 72 -11.61 -2.96 6.35
N ASP A 73 -10.88 -1.94 6.77
CA ASP A 73 -9.80 -2.02 7.76
C ASP A 73 -8.58 -2.82 7.32
N ARG A 74 -8.52 -3.25 6.07
CA ARG A 74 -7.36 -3.96 5.56
C ARG A 74 -6.34 -3.00 4.97
N ARG A 75 -5.18 -3.52 4.58
CA ARG A 75 -4.00 -2.69 4.39
C ARG A 75 -3.41 -2.75 2.99
N LEU A 76 -2.91 -1.61 2.56
CA LEU A 76 -2.10 -1.43 1.37
C LEU A 76 -0.66 -1.20 1.79
N PHE A 77 0.27 -1.89 1.14
CA PHE A 77 1.70 -1.71 1.34
C PHE A 77 2.37 -1.33 0.03
N PHE A 78 3.26 -0.37 0.08
CA PHE A 78 4.11 -0.06 -1.08
C PHE A 78 5.45 0.51 -0.61
N VAL A 79 6.47 0.36 -1.45
CA VAL A 79 7.80 0.92 -1.20
C VAL A 79 8.10 1.94 -2.29
N VAL A 80 8.48 3.14 -1.90
CA VAL A 80 8.83 4.21 -2.83
C VAL A 80 10.16 4.82 -2.43
N PRO A 81 10.92 5.36 -3.40
CA PRO A 81 12.10 6.15 -3.07
C PRO A 81 11.67 7.39 -2.30
N GLU A 82 12.42 7.75 -1.27
CA GLU A 82 12.21 8.98 -0.54
C GLU A 82 12.93 10.12 -1.23
N LYS A 83 12.20 11.18 -1.52
CA LYS A 83 12.79 12.40 -2.06
C LYS A 83 13.35 13.23 -0.91
N VAL A 84 14.67 13.37 -0.87
CA VAL A 84 15.37 14.13 0.15
C VAL A 84 15.83 15.47 -0.41
N LYS A 85 16.33 15.46 -1.64
CA LYS A 85 16.79 16.66 -2.35
C LYS A 85 15.84 16.95 -3.51
N GLU A 86 15.75 18.21 -3.90
CA GLU A 86 14.83 18.63 -4.95
C GLU A 86 15.04 17.87 -6.27
N GLN A 87 16.27 17.52 -6.61
CA GLN A 87 16.57 16.79 -7.83
C GLN A 87 16.38 15.30 -7.73
N ASP A 88 16.07 14.77 -6.56
CA ASP A 88 15.85 13.34 -6.38
C ASP A 88 14.52 12.93 -6.99
N GLU A 89 14.50 11.71 -7.53
CA GLU A 89 13.24 11.05 -7.87
C GLU A 89 12.63 10.46 -6.61
N GLY A 90 11.33 10.31 -6.62
CA GLY A 90 10.62 9.69 -5.50
C GLY A 90 9.59 10.61 -4.89
N TYR A 91 9.28 10.38 -3.63
CA TYR A 91 8.19 11.04 -2.94
C TYR A 91 8.64 11.61 -1.61
N THR A 92 8.10 12.77 -1.27
CA THR A 92 8.15 13.27 0.10
C THR A 92 6.99 12.68 0.89
N LEU A 93 7.08 12.69 2.22
CA LEU A 93 5.96 12.23 3.05
C LEU A 93 4.68 13.00 2.78
N PRO A 94 4.68 14.34 2.66
CA PRO A 94 3.45 15.07 2.29
C PRO A 94 2.83 14.61 0.99
N GLU A 95 3.63 14.28 -0.03
CA GLU A 95 3.11 13.76 -1.28
C GLU A 95 2.45 12.39 -1.10
N ILE A 96 3.05 11.53 -0.29
CA ILE A 96 2.48 10.21 0.04
C ILE A 96 1.16 10.39 0.78
N TYR A 97 1.10 11.27 1.77
CA TYR A 97 -0.15 11.56 2.47
C TYR A 97 -1.23 12.05 1.51
N SER A 98 -0.86 12.90 0.57
CA SER A 98 -1.82 13.40 -0.44
C SER A 98 -2.37 12.28 -1.30
N LEU A 99 -1.57 11.29 -1.64
CA LEU A 99 -2.02 10.15 -2.45
C LEU A 99 -3.04 9.27 -1.73
N VAL A 100 -2.87 9.08 -0.43
CA VAL A 100 -3.63 8.05 0.29
C VAL A 100 -4.72 8.61 1.21
N ARG A 101 -4.66 9.87 1.57
CA ARG A 101 -5.53 10.45 2.62
C ARG A 101 -7.02 10.33 2.39
N CYS A 102 -7.45 10.24 1.15
CA CYS A 102 -8.89 10.21 0.84
C CYS A 102 -9.57 8.92 1.29
N GLY A 103 -8.84 7.84 1.38
CA GLY A 103 -9.44 6.56 1.73
C GLY A 103 -8.62 5.74 2.71
N PHE A 104 -7.42 6.21 3.07
CA PHE A 104 -6.50 5.47 3.93
C PHE A 104 -5.97 6.34 5.05
N ASN A 105 -5.65 5.68 6.17
CA ASN A 105 -4.78 6.23 7.20
C ASN A 105 -3.40 5.57 7.05
N ILE A 106 -2.34 6.36 7.10
CA ILE A 106 -1.01 5.79 7.18
C ILE A 106 -0.80 5.31 8.61
N VAL A 107 -0.57 4.02 8.76
CA VAL A 107 -0.41 3.41 10.09
C VAL A 107 1.04 3.11 10.41
N ASP A 108 1.90 3.04 9.40
CA ASP A 108 3.31 2.84 9.60
C ASP A 108 4.12 3.35 8.42
N VAL A 109 5.30 3.89 8.72
CA VAL A 109 6.29 4.29 7.73
C VAL A 109 7.63 3.74 8.20
N GLU A 110 8.18 2.82 7.45
CA GLU A 110 9.47 2.23 7.78
C GLU A 110 10.57 2.77 6.86
N ARG A 111 11.69 3.12 7.46
CA ARG A 111 12.92 3.45 6.74
C ARG A 111 13.94 2.36 7.01
N PRO A 112 14.81 2.04 6.05
CA PRO A 112 15.90 1.12 6.32
C PRO A 112 16.85 1.73 7.36
N HIS A 113 17.62 0.87 8.01
CA HIS A 113 18.61 1.32 8.97
C HIS A 113 19.61 2.28 8.28
N TRP A 114 20.12 3.25 9.01
CA TRP A 114 20.99 4.28 8.46
C TRP A 114 22.20 3.73 7.70
N TRP A 115 22.75 2.59 8.11
CA TRP A 115 23.90 2.00 7.43
C TRP A 115 23.57 1.37 6.09
N THR A 116 22.30 1.17 5.78
CA THR A 116 21.89 0.64 4.49
C THR A 116 21.62 1.73 3.46
N PHE A 117 21.70 2.99 3.84
CA PHE A 117 21.41 4.10 2.95
C PHE A 117 22.40 4.19 1.78
N GLY A 118 23.63 3.99 2.03
CA GLY A 118 24.69 3.94 1.05
C GLY A 118 24.39 4.50 -0.33
N ARG A 119 24.68 3.69 -1.32
CA ARG A 119 24.69 4.10 -2.73
C ARG A 119 23.32 4.15 -3.40
N ARG A 120 22.30 3.60 -2.78
CA ARG A 120 20.97 3.42 -3.40
C ARG A 120 19.95 4.44 -2.93
N GLY A 121 20.38 5.35 -2.08
CA GLY A 121 19.46 6.31 -1.50
C GLY A 121 18.51 5.68 -0.51
N ARG A 122 17.49 6.46 -0.14
CA ARG A 122 16.52 6.06 0.87
C ARG A 122 15.26 5.52 0.24
N THR A 123 14.63 4.59 0.92
CA THR A 123 13.31 4.11 0.55
C THR A 123 12.38 4.22 1.75
N LEU A 124 11.08 4.35 1.46
CA LEU A 124 10.03 4.35 2.47
C LEU A 124 9.12 3.18 2.20
N THR A 125 8.92 2.34 3.21
CA THR A 125 7.90 1.30 3.18
C THR A 125 6.68 1.87 3.88
N ILE A 126 5.59 1.99 3.15
CA ILE A 126 4.36 2.61 3.62
C ILE A 126 3.33 1.52 3.88
N CYS A 127 2.74 1.56 5.06
CA CYS A 127 1.58 0.75 5.40
C CYS A 127 0.39 1.68 5.60
N ALA A 128 -0.63 1.52 4.78
CA ALA A 128 -1.84 2.33 4.83
C ALA A 128 -3.06 1.45 5.07
N GLN A 129 -3.90 1.82 6.00
CA GLN A 129 -5.10 1.06 6.35
C GLN A 129 -6.33 1.74 5.75
N LYS A 130 -7.16 0.94 5.08
CA LYS A 130 -8.40 1.43 4.48
C LYS A 130 -9.33 1.95 5.57
N LYS A 131 -9.79 3.20 5.42
CA LYS A 131 -10.78 3.80 6.31
C LYS A 131 -12.14 3.18 6.03
N THR A 132 -12.83 2.80 7.09
CA THR A 132 -14.23 2.43 6.99
C THR A 132 -15.09 3.65 7.24
N TRP A 133 -16.37 3.54 6.98
CA TRP A 133 -17.32 4.58 7.33
C TRP A 133 -17.24 4.92 8.83
N LYS A 134 -17.15 3.91 9.65
CA LYS A 134 -17.02 4.09 11.11
C LYS A 134 -15.75 4.83 11.48
N THR A 135 -14.63 4.46 10.86
CA THR A 135 -13.35 5.12 11.08
C THR A 135 -13.41 6.60 10.69
N VAL A 136 -13.99 6.88 9.55
CA VAL A 136 -14.15 8.26 9.07
C VAL A 136 -15.01 9.07 10.04
N SER A 137 -16.11 8.52 10.50
CA SER A 137 -16.97 9.19 11.48
C SER A 137 -16.26 9.50 12.77
N ASN A 138 -15.42 8.60 13.25
CA ASN A 138 -14.72 8.77 14.50
C ASN A 138 -13.58 9.78 14.41
N THR A 139 -12.92 9.85 13.28
CA THR A 139 -11.76 10.72 13.10
C THR A 139 -12.13 12.10 12.57
N TYR A 140 -13.26 12.21 11.92
CA TYR A 140 -13.69 13.44 11.28
C TYR A 140 -14.86 14.04 12.02
N ARG A 141 -14.56 14.98 12.91
CA ARG A 141 -15.57 15.71 13.69
C ARG A 141 -15.31 17.20 13.62
N PRO A 142 -15.18 17.71 12.45
CA PRO A 142 -14.57 19.02 12.35
C PRO A 142 -15.44 20.16 12.83
N TYR A 143 -16.72 20.05 12.70
CA TYR A 143 -17.56 21.25 12.81
C TYR A 143 -18.81 21.05 13.62
N LEU A 144 -18.69 20.14 14.48
CA LEU A 144 -19.81 19.91 15.39
C LEU A 144 -19.76 20.87 16.54
#